data_f7605ccd2f8cab8e231639445b4f1452
#
_entry.id   f7605ccd2f8cab8e231639445b4f1452
#
_cell.length_a   1.000
_cell.length_b   1.000
_cell.length_c   1.000
_cell.angle_alpha   90.00
_cell.angle_beta   90.00
_cell.angle_gamma   90.00
#
_symmetry.space_group_name_H-M   'P 1'
#
loop_
_entity.id
_entity.type
_entity.pdbx_description
1 polymer ?
#
loop_
_entity_poly.entity_id
_entity_poly.type
_entity_poly.pdbx_seq_one_letter_code
_entity_poly.pdbx_strand_id
1 'polypeptide(L)'
;MKKIFLFVYLIIYLFGYLAVNVAGQTPSATASSSPTVVIDKDIQQLKDKIANKVLEIRKQNNKAISGFVSKIDENSMKLNNNAEVNQVKFDDTLTKVFRVLGTTKKEIKTNDIAKNDYVIVSGVIADNVITANVVLIDENFLVDSGKITEINKENFNIKVLTSDKNTYSLDIETGTKQHMINIKTLLSEMVGFSKLKEGDTIHFVVKKTADPPASGKNNNYSAVKILIIPQEYFIK
;
A
#
# COMPACT_ATOMS: atom_id res chain seq x y z
N MET A 1 -29.95 28.66 -27.08
CA MET A 1 -30.83 27.50 -27.30
C MET A 1 -31.25 27.27 -28.76
N LYS A 2 -31.31 28.27 -29.64
CA LYS A 2 -31.72 28.07 -31.07
C LYS A 2 -30.67 27.36 -31.96
N LYS A 3 -29.40 27.35 -31.64
CA LYS A 3 -28.34 26.72 -32.46
C LYS A 3 -28.21 25.20 -32.29
N ILE A 4 -28.68 24.65 -31.19
CA ILE A 4 -28.62 23.20 -30.90
C ILE A 4 -29.72 22.44 -31.64
N PHE A 5 -30.90 23.06 -31.80
CA PHE A 5 -32.02 22.47 -32.56
C PHE A 5 -31.76 22.35 -34.05
N LEU A 6 -30.94 23.24 -34.60
CA LEU A 6 -30.60 23.21 -36.03
C LEU A 6 -29.65 22.06 -36.34
N PHE A 7 -28.78 21.71 -35.43
CA PHE A 7 -27.79 20.63 -35.61
C PHE A 7 -28.43 19.24 -35.53
N VAL A 8 -29.43 19.08 -34.68
CA VAL A 8 -30.18 17.81 -34.54
C VAL A 8 -31.05 17.57 -35.78
N TYR A 9 -31.62 18.62 -36.38
CA TYR A 9 -32.42 18.51 -37.61
C TYR A 9 -31.55 18.15 -38.83
N LEU A 10 -30.31 18.63 -38.90
CA LEU A 10 -29.37 18.31 -39.95
C LEU A 10 -28.93 16.84 -39.93
N ILE A 11 -28.74 16.26 -38.74
CA ILE A 11 -28.35 14.85 -38.58
C ILE A 11 -29.48 13.91 -38.99
N ILE A 12 -30.73 14.25 -38.68
CA ILE A 12 -31.90 13.44 -39.06
C ILE A 12 -32.13 13.46 -40.58
N TYR A 13 -31.82 14.58 -41.26
CA TYR A 13 -31.96 14.69 -42.72
C TYR A 13 -30.86 13.93 -43.48
N LEU A 14 -29.69 13.78 -42.88
CA LEU A 14 -28.56 13.03 -43.51
C LEU A 14 -28.75 11.51 -43.43
N PHE A 15 -29.46 11.01 -42.39
CA PHE A 15 -29.75 9.58 -42.29
C PHE A 15 -31.00 9.11 -43.02
N GLY A 16 -31.87 10.03 -43.42
CA GLY A 16 -33.13 9.72 -44.16
C GLY A 16 -32.94 9.49 -45.67
N TYR A 17 -31.80 9.82 -46.26
CA TYR A 17 -31.61 9.75 -47.70
C TYR A 17 -30.88 8.47 -48.22
N LEU A 18 -30.55 7.51 -47.33
CA LEU A 18 -29.85 6.28 -47.66
C LEU A 18 -30.74 5.04 -47.78
N ALA A 19 -32.05 5.21 -47.80
CA ALA A 19 -32.98 4.08 -47.88
C ALA A 19 -33.90 4.21 -49.10
N VAL A 20 -33.36 4.17 -50.32
CA VAL A 20 -34.18 3.83 -51.51
C VAL A 20 -33.33 3.15 -52.57
N ASN A 21 -33.83 1.97 -52.97
CA ASN A 21 -33.55 1.20 -54.16
C ASN A 21 -32.33 0.30 -54.23
N VAL A 22 -32.55 -0.98 -53.87
CA VAL A 22 -32.15 -2.09 -54.74
C VAL A 22 -33.29 -3.13 -54.75
N ALA A 23 -34.14 -3.04 -55.76
CA ALA A 23 -35.06 -4.11 -56.14
C ALA A 23 -34.45 -4.90 -57.30
N GLY A 24 -34.28 -6.18 -57.07
CA GLY A 24 -34.37 -7.17 -58.13
C GLY A 24 -33.10 -7.49 -58.93
N GLN A 25 -32.44 -8.58 -58.55
CA GLN A 25 -32.02 -9.63 -59.51
C GLN A 25 -31.66 -10.89 -58.70
N THR A 26 -32.42 -11.95 -58.89
CA THR A 26 -32.04 -13.31 -58.52
C THR A 26 -31.08 -13.89 -59.56
N PRO A 27 -29.94 -14.35 -59.17
CA PRO A 27 -29.26 -15.44 -59.89
C PRO A 27 -29.17 -16.69 -59.00
N SER A 28 -29.42 -17.75 -59.68
CA SER A 28 -29.39 -19.15 -59.34
C SER A 28 -28.26 -19.61 -58.41
N ALA A 29 -28.59 -20.51 -57.53
CA ALA A 29 -27.69 -21.15 -56.57
C ALA A 29 -26.53 -21.86 -57.28
N THR A 30 -25.31 -21.49 -56.90
CA THR A 30 -24.17 -22.39 -56.96
C THR A 30 -23.55 -22.39 -55.57
N ALA A 31 -23.64 -23.50 -54.88
CA ALA A 31 -23.02 -23.71 -53.58
C ALA A 31 -21.50 -23.57 -53.68
N SER A 32 -20.99 -22.48 -53.16
CA SER A 32 -19.57 -22.36 -52.85
C SER A 32 -19.43 -22.29 -51.31
N SER A 33 -18.96 -23.33 -50.75
CA SER A 33 -18.62 -23.43 -49.34
C SER A 33 -17.58 -22.41 -48.97
N SER A 34 -17.97 -21.35 -48.26
CA SER A 34 -17.07 -20.38 -47.69
C SER A 34 -16.36 -20.95 -46.45
N PRO A 35 -15.02 -21.00 -46.44
CA PRO A 35 -14.25 -21.45 -45.25
C PRO A 35 -14.01 -20.31 -44.23
N THR A 36 -14.91 -19.33 -44.13
CA THR A 36 -14.67 -18.09 -43.37
C THR A 36 -14.91 -18.22 -41.86
N VAL A 37 -15.68 -19.22 -41.43
CA VAL A 37 -16.08 -19.37 -40.02
C VAL A 37 -14.99 -20.04 -39.19
N VAL A 38 -14.13 -20.86 -39.78
CA VAL A 38 -13.12 -21.63 -39.06
C VAL A 38 -11.90 -20.76 -38.72
N ILE A 39 -11.53 -19.84 -39.64
CA ILE A 39 -10.36 -18.96 -39.44
C ILE A 39 -10.60 -17.96 -38.32
N ASP A 40 -11.81 -17.43 -38.17
CA ASP A 40 -12.15 -16.49 -37.08
C ASP A 40 -12.13 -17.19 -35.71
N LYS A 41 -12.55 -18.43 -35.66
CA LYS A 41 -12.58 -19.21 -34.41
C LYS A 41 -11.16 -19.57 -33.94
N ASP A 42 -10.29 -19.92 -34.86
CA ASP A 42 -8.89 -20.22 -34.57
C ASP A 42 -8.10 -18.96 -34.16
N ILE A 43 -8.37 -17.83 -34.80
CA ILE A 43 -7.79 -16.54 -34.43
C ILE A 43 -8.28 -16.11 -33.04
N GLN A 44 -9.55 -16.28 -32.74
CA GLN A 44 -10.08 -15.96 -31.41
C GLN A 44 -9.48 -16.87 -30.34
N GLN A 45 -9.38 -18.17 -30.58
CA GLN A 45 -8.72 -19.09 -29.64
C GLN A 45 -7.24 -18.76 -29.41
N LEU A 46 -6.53 -18.32 -30.48
CA LEU A 46 -5.14 -17.89 -30.36
C LEU A 46 -5.02 -16.61 -29.53
N LYS A 47 -5.90 -15.62 -29.75
CA LYS A 47 -5.98 -14.39 -28.95
C LYS A 47 -6.22 -14.71 -27.48
N ASP A 48 -7.16 -15.59 -27.18
CA ASP A 48 -7.49 -16.01 -25.80
C ASP A 48 -6.31 -16.75 -25.14
N LYS A 49 -5.62 -17.63 -25.87
CA LYS A 49 -4.41 -18.31 -25.39
C LYS A 49 -3.28 -17.31 -25.09
N ILE A 50 -3.05 -16.36 -25.98
CA ILE A 50 -2.04 -15.30 -25.79
C ILE A 50 -2.42 -14.44 -24.58
N ALA A 51 -3.67 -13.99 -24.47
CA ALA A 51 -4.15 -13.20 -23.36
C ALA A 51 -3.99 -13.94 -22.02
N ASN A 52 -4.36 -15.21 -21.97
CA ASN A 52 -4.21 -16.04 -20.78
C ASN A 52 -2.74 -16.24 -20.40
N LYS A 53 -1.86 -16.48 -21.39
CA LYS A 53 -0.42 -16.62 -21.13
C LYS A 53 0.22 -15.34 -20.64
N VAL A 54 -0.17 -14.19 -21.20
CA VAL A 54 0.27 -12.86 -20.73
C VAL A 54 -0.20 -12.62 -19.29
N LEU A 55 -1.45 -12.98 -18.96
CA LEU A 55 -1.96 -12.86 -17.59
C LEU A 55 -1.22 -13.78 -16.61
N GLU A 56 -0.90 -15.00 -17.01
CA GLU A 56 -0.11 -15.93 -16.22
C GLU A 56 1.30 -15.39 -15.94
N ILE A 57 2.00 -14.93 -16.98
CA ILE A 57 3.35 -14.33 -16.85
C ILE A 57 3.30 -13.08 -15.95
N ARG A 58 2.29 -12.21 -16.11
CA ARG A 58 2.10 -11.06 -15.24
C ARG A 58 1.87 -11.45 -13.78
N LYS A 59 1.05 -12.48 -13.52
CA LYS A 59 0.83 -12.99 -12.16
C LYS A 59 2.10 -13.55 -11.54
N GLN A 60 2.92 -14.27 -12.30
CA GLN A 60 4.18 -14.83 -11.81
C GLN A 60 5.21 -13.76 -11.51
N ASN A 61 5.27 -12.69 -12.30
CA ASN A 61 6.25 -11.62 -12.17
C ASN A 61 5.75 -10.41 -11.37
N ASN A 62 4.44 -10.31 -11.10
CA ASN A 62 3.92 -9.29 -10.21
C ASN A 62 4.28 -9.61 -8.77
N LYS A 63 5.10 -8.77 -8.18
CA LYS A 63 5.54 -8.87 -6.79
C LYS A 63 5.32 -7.55 -6.07
N ALA A 64 5.37 -7.61 -4.76
CA ALA A 64 5.41 -6.43 -3.93
C ALA A 64 6.69 -6.47 -3.09
N ILE A 65 7.32 -5.31 -2.96
CA ILE A 65 8.46 -5.08 -2.09
C ILE A 65 8.16 -3.88 -1.20
N SER A 66 8.81 -3.81 -0.05
CA SER A 66 8.68 -2.68 0.84
C SER A 66 10.03 -2.29 1.43
N GLY A 67 10.17 -1.04 1.84
CA GLY A 67 11.37 -0.54 2.46
C GLY A 67 11.33 0.97 2.62
N PHE A 68 12.39 1.51 3.23
CA PHE A 68 12.58 2.94 3.32
C PHE A 68 13.30 3.47 2.08
N VAL A 69 12.86 4.61 1.57
CA VAL A 69 13.51 5.27 0.44
C VAL A 69 14.89 5.78 0.87
N SER A 70 15.93 5.17 0.33
CA SER A 70 17.33 5.57 0.59
C SER A 70 17.81 6.64 -0.39
N LYS A 71 17.38 6.56 -1.64
CA LYS A 71 17.68 7.52 -2.71
C LYS A 71 16.47 7.64 -3.62
N ILE A 72 16.22 8.85 -4.10
CA ILE A 72 15.21 9.12 -5.12
C ILE A 72 15.82 9.94 -6.24
N ASP A 73 15.51 9.56 -7.46
CA ASP A 73 15.85 10.23 -8.70
C ASP A 73 14.54 10.49 -9.49
N GLU A 74 14.58 11.23 -10.58
CA GLU A 74 13.38 11.64 -11.34
C GLU A 74 12.47 10.47 -11.73
N ASN A 75 13.05 9.36 -12.27
CA ASN A 75 12.28 8.21 -12.77
C ASN A 75 12.63 6.92 -12.02
N SER A 76 13.25 7.02 -10.86
CA SER A 76 13.61 5.82 -10.06
C SER A 76 13.82 6.14 -8.58
N MET A 77 13.76 5.11 -7.76
CA MET A 77 14.18 5.19 -6.36
C MET A 77 14.91 3.91 -5.94
N LYS A 78 15.73 4.01 -4.90
CA LYS A 78 16.33 2.87 -4.21
C LYS A 78 15.71 2.72 -2.83
N LEU A 79 15.47 1.47 -2.45
CA LEU A 79 14.94 1.12 -1.14
C LEU A 79 16.04 0.53 -0.27
N ASN A 80 16.00 0.88 1.01
CA ASN A 80 16.70 0.16 2.05
C ASN A 80 15.77 -0.93 2.58
N ASN A 81 16.00 -2.15 2.14
CA ASN A 81 15.29 -3.35 2.56
C ASN A 81 16.27 -4.52 2.61
N ASN A 82 15.84 -5.63 3.21
CA ASN A 82 16.67 -6.85 3.28
C ASN A 82 16.46 -7.77 2.06
N ALA A 83 15.82 -7.27 0.99
CA ALA A 83 15.51 -8.03 -0.20
C ALA A 83 16.58 -7.81 -1.29
N GLU A 84 16.73 -8.78 -2.20
CA GLU A 84 17.61 -8.67 -3.37
C GLU A 84 17.18 -7.54 -4.31
N VAL A 85 15.85 -7.35 -4.45
CA VAL A 85 15.28 -6.28 -5.27
C VAL A 85 15.14 -5.03 -4.43
N ASN A 86 15.94 -4.03 -4.73
CA ASN A 86 15.93 -2.74 -4.03
C ASN A 86 15.83 -1.52 -4.98
N GLN A 87 15.86 -1.75 -6.28
CA GLN A 87 15.72 -0.69 -7.28
C GLN A 87 14.30 -0.68 -7.86
N VAL A 88 13.68 0.49 -7.85
CA VAL A 88 12.33 0.75 -8.37
C VAL A 88 12.44 1.73 -9.52
N LYS A 89 11.83 1.40 -10.65
CA LYS A 89 11.63 2.32 -11.79
C LYS A 89 10.18 2.79 -11.82
N PHE A 90 9.99 4.05 -12.14
CA PHE A 90 8.68 4.63 -12.40
C PHE A 90 8.42 4.64 -13.90
N ASP A 91 7.16 4.43 -14.26
CA ASP A 91 6.63 4.66 -15.60
C ASP A 91 5.64 5.83 -15.50
N ASP A 92 5.91 6.90 -16.22
CA ASP A 92 5.16 8.17 -16.11
C ASP A 92 3.66 8.01 -16.42
N THR A 93 3.31 6.97 -17.20
CA THR A 93 1.92 6.72 -17.60
C THR A 93 1.21 5.67 -16.76
N LEU A 94 1.96 4.74 -16.15
CA LEU A 94 1.41 3.58 -15.48
C LEU A 94 1.56 3.64 -13.95
N THR A 95 2.62 4.28 -13.45
CA THR A 95 2.89 4.32 -12.00
C THR A 95 1.93 5.27 -11.28
N LYS A 96 1.19 4.75 -10.33
CA LYS A 96 0.36 5.53 -9.42
C LYS A 96 0.94 5.54 -8.03
N VAL A 97 1.04 6.73 -7.44
CA VAL A 97 1.57 6.93 -6.08
C VAL A 97 0.48 7.41 -5.16
N PHE A 98 0.39 6.79 -4.00
CA PHE A 98 -0.58 7.15 -2.97
C PHE A 98 0.11 7.33 -1.62
N ARG A 99 -0.29 8.35 -0.88
CA ARG A 99 0.06 8.51 0.54
C ARG A 99 -1.12 8.05 1.39
N VAL A 100 -0.84 7.16 2.33
CA VAL A 100 -1.81 6.63 3.30
C VAL A 100 -1.64 7.40 4.61
N LEU A 101 -2.73 7.95 5.12
CA LEU A 101 -2.79 8.66 6.39
C LEU A 101 -3.97 8.10 7.19
N GLY A 102 -3.67 7.12 8.06
CA GLY A 102 -4.69 6.36 8.77
C GLY A 102 -5.60 5.60 7.81
N THR A 103 -6.87 6.01 7.69
CA THR A 103 -7.85 5.40 6.78
C THR A 103 -7.97 6.12 5.43
N THR A 104 -7.29 7.26 5.28
CA THR A 104 -7.39 8.09 4.07
C THR A 104 -6.25 7.77 3.11
N LYS A 105 -6.59 7.57 1.85
CA LYS A 105 -5.64 7.38 0.76
C LYS A 105 -5.75 8.53 -0.22
N LYS A 106 -4.63 9.24 -0.44
CA LYS A 106 -4.54 10.38 -1.36
C LYS A 106 -3.56 10.08 -2.47
N GLU A 107 -3.95 10.27 -3.73
CA GLU A 107 -3.04 10.20 -4.88
C GLU A 107 -2.12 11.42 -4.88
N ILE A 108 -0.84 11.19 -5.11
CA ILE A 108 0.22 12.21 -5.16
C ILE A 108 1.13 11.93 -6.36
N LYS A 109 2.03 12.86 -6.66
CA LYS A 109 3.01 12.68 -7.74
C LYS A 109 4.25 11.92 -7.25
N THR A 110 5.00 11.32 -8.19
CA THR A 110 6.29 10.66 -7.90
C THR A 110 7.29 11.60 -7.21
N ASN A 111 7.29 12.88 -7.58
CA ASN A 111 8.17 13.90 -7.01
C ASN A 111 7.83 14.26 -5.53
N ASP A 112 6.67 13.85 -5.04
CA ASP A 112 6.26 14.05 -3.64
C ASP A 112 6.76 12.93 -2.71
N ILE A 113 7.44 11.90 -3.26
CA ILE A 113 8.10 10.87 -2.47
C ILE A 113 9.37 11.48 -1.88
N ALA A 114 9.54 11.35 -0.58
CA ALA A 114 10.72 11.86 0.11
C ALA A 114 11.70 10.74 0.50
N LYS A 115 12.97 11.12 0.69
CA LYS A 115 13.94 10.24 1.34
C LYS A 115 13.44 9.89 2.75
N ASN A 116 13.63 8.64 3.16
CA ASN A 116 13.16 8.07 4.43
C ASN A 116 11.63 7.81 4.52
N ASP A 117 10.85 8.09 3.46
CA ASP A 117 9.49 7.56 3.39
C ASP A 117 9.52 6.03 3.42
N TYR A 118 8.62 5.39 4.17
CA TYR A 118 8.38 3.96 4.07
C TYR A 118 7.40 3.70 2.94
N VAL A 119 7.77 2.86 2.00
CA VAL A 119 6.96 2.57 0.82
C VAL A 119 6.71 1.08 0.65
N ILE A 120 5.54 0.78 0.11
CA ILE A 120 5.17 -0.54 -0.40
C ILE A 120 4.98 -0.39 -1.90
N VAL A 121 5.77 -1.10 -2.68
CA VAL A 121 5.76 -1.02 -4.14
C VAL A 121 5.24 -2.32 -4.72
N SER A 122 4.23 -2.24 -5.57
CA SER A 122 3.75 -3.36 -6.37
C SER A 122 4.06 -3.11 -7.84
N GLY A 123 4.59 -4.12 -8.52
CA GLY A 123 4.96 -4.00 -9.92
C GLY A 123 5.54 -5.29 -10.50
N VAL A 124 6.08 -5.19 -11.70
CA VAL A 124 6.71 -6.31 -12.42
C VAL A 124 8.21 -6.29 -12.16
N ILE A 125 8.75 -7.43 -11.72
CA ILE A 125 10.20 -7.60 -11.50
C ILE A 125 10.84 -8.21 -12.74
N ALA A 126 11.90 -7.55 -13.22
CA ALA A 126 12.81 -8.05 -14.23
C ALA A 126 14.23 -7.59 -13.87
N ASP A 127 15.22 -8.48 -13.99
CA ASP A 127 16.64 -8.18 -13.76
C ASP A 127 16.92 -7.45 -12.43
N ASN A 128 16.29 -7.92 -11.34
CA ASN A 128 16.38 -7.34 -10.00
C ASN A 128 15.91 -5.87 -9.89
N VAL A 129 15.13 -5.40 -10.84
CA VAL A 129 14.48 -4.10 -10.84
C VAL A 129 12.98 -4.30 -10.86
N ILE A 130 12.23 -3.58 -10.01
CA ILE A 130 10.77 -3.55 -10.08
C ILE A 130 10.31 -2.31 -10.87
N THR A 131 9.54 -2.53 -11.94
CA THR A 131 8.81 -1.45 -12.59
C THR A 131 7.49 -1.27 -11.87
N ALA A 132 7.34 -0.14 -11.19
CA ALA A 132 6.22 0.10 -10.29
C ALA A 132 4.92 0.36 -11.04
N ASN A 133 3.86 -0.37 -10.67
CA ASN A 133 2.48 -0.03 -11.04
C ASN A 133 1.84 0.84 -9.96
N VAL A 134 2.09 0.48 -8.69
CA VAL A 134 1.54 1.20 -7.53
C VAL A 134 2.63 1.36 -6.49
N VAL A 135 2.74 2.58 -5.95
CA VAL A 135 3.55 2.91 -4.78
C VAL A 135 2.62 3.42 -3.70
N LEU A 136 2.65 2.78 -2.53
CA LEU A 136 1.97 3.25 -1.33
C LEU A 136 3.02 3.79 -0.37
N ILE A 137 2.89 5.05 0.03
CA ILE A 137 3.67 5.63 1.12
C ILE A 137 2.85 5.45 2.39
N ASP A 138 3.41 4.76 3.37
CA ASP A 138 2.74 4.41 4.62
C ASP A 138 3.67 4.57 5.81
N GLU A 139 3.15 4.33 7.01
CA GLU A 139 3.93 4.30 8.23
C GLU A 139 4.31 2.85 8.58
N ASN A 140 5.55 2.63 8.97
CA ASN A 140 6.01 1.35 9.46
C ASN A 140 6.01 1.36 10.99
N PHE A 141 5.42 0.34 11.61
CA PHE A 141 5.32 0.20 13.05
C PHE A 141 6.08 -1.03 13.55
N LEU A 142 6.65 -0.89 14.74
CA LEU A 142 7.10 -2.00 15.56
C LEU A 142 6.10 -2.19 16.69
N VAL A 143 5.68 -3.43 16.89
CA VAL A 143 4.83 -3.85 18.01
C VAL A 143 5.62 -4.85 18.83
N ASP A 144 5.75 -4.59 20.13
CA ASP A 144 6.46 -5.49 21.03
C ASP A 144 5.85 -5.39 22.46
N SER A 145 6.38 -6.18 23.40
CA SER A 145 5.94 -6.18 24.79
C SER A 145 7.10 -6.44 25.73
N GLY A 146 6.99 -5.89 26.94
CA GLY A 146 8.02 -6.07 27.95
C GLY A 146 7.62 -5.49 29.31
N LYS A 147 8.54 -5.57 30.27
CA LYS A 147 8.39 -4.96 31.58
C LYS A 147 9.02 -3.60 31.65
N ILE A 148 8.35 -2.64 32.29
CA ILE A 148 8.94 -1.33 32.60
C ILE A 148 10.03 -1.54 33.67
N THR A 149 11.25 -1.14 33.33
CA THR A 149 12.41 -1.24 34.23
C THR A 149 12.81 0.10 34.82
N GLU A 150 12.43 1.21 34.15
CA GLU A 150 12.78 2.56 34.62
C GLU A 150 11.73 3.56 34.09
N ILE A 151 11.41 4.56 34.90
CA ILE A 151 10.50 5.66 34.54
C ILE A 151 11.20 7.00 34.80
N ASN A 152 11.44 7.75 33.75
CA ASN A 152 11.91 9.13 33.82
C ASN A 152 10.73 10.09 33.71
N LYS A 153 10.32 10.68 34.85
CA LYS A 153 9.17 11.59 34.92
C LYS A 153 9.46 12.98 34.35
N GLU A 154 10.70 13.41 34.36
CA GLU A 154 11.10 14.72 33.86
C GLU A 154 11.02 14.78 32.34
N ASN A 155 11.41 13.69 31.68
CA ASN A 155 11.47 13.61 30.22
C ASN A 155 10.32 12.77 29.61
N PHE A 156 9.35 12.33 30.43
CA PHE A 156 8.25 11.44 30.00
C PHE A 156 8.73 10.23 29.20
N ASN A 157 9.80 9.60 29.67
CA ASN A 157 10.41 8.45 29.03
C ASN A 157 10.35 7.23 29.94
N ILE A 158 10.20 6.03 29.35
CA ILE A 158 10.25 4.77 30.05
C ILE A 158 11.23 3.82 29.38
N LYS A 159 11.92 2.98 30.16
CA LYS A 159 12.69 1.86 29.63
C LYS A 159 11.92 0.56 29.79
N VAL A 160 11.90 -0.22 28.73
CA VAL A 160 11.17 -1.49 28.64
C VAL A 160 12.13 -2.61 28.27
N LEU A 161 12.15 -3.65 29.08
CA LEU A 161 12.91 -4.87 28.81
C LEU A 161 11.96 -5.93 28.26
N THR A 162 12.21 -6.38 27.04
CA THR A 162 11.41 -7.44 26.38
C THR A 162 11.90 -8.84 26.77
N SER A 163 11.10 -9.86 26.45
CA SER A 163 11.45 -11.27 26.64
C SER A 163 12.74 -11.67 25.94
N ASP A 164 13.03 -11.06 24.79
CA ASP A 164 14.25 -11.30 23.98
C ASP A 164 15.46 -10.53 24.52
N LYS A 165 15.34 -9.95 25.72
CA LYS A 165 16.39 -9.16 26.39
C LYS A 165 16.78 -7.87 25.65
N ASN A 166 15.95 -7.40 24.74
CA ASN A 166 16.12 -6.09 24.13
C ASN A 166 15.58 -5.00 25.07
N THR A 167 16.31 -3.89 25.16
CA THR A 167 15.86 -2.72 25.92
C THR A 167 15.41 -1.63 24.95
N TYR A 168 14.17 -1.18 25.10
CA TYR A 168 13.60 -0.05 24.38
C TYR A 168 13.45 1.13 25.33
N SER A 169 13.81 2.32 24.85
CA SER A 169 13.52 3.60 25.50
C SER A 169 12.35 4.24 24.75
N LEU A 170 11.22 4.45 25.43
CA LEU A 170 9.98 4.93 24.84
C LEU A 170 9.66 6.33 25.35
N ASP A 171 9.63 7.30 24.43
CA ASP A 171 9.15 8.63 24.70
C ASP A 171 7.63 8.65 24.66
N ILE A 172 7.01 9.10 25.74
CA ILE A 172 5.56 9.16 25.91
C ILE A 172 5.12 10.59 25.69
N GLU A 173 4.66 10.88 24.50
CA GLU A 173 4.26 12.21 24.08
C GLU A 173 2.77 12.47 24.37
N THR A 174 2.34 13.72 24.22
CA THR A 174 0.92 14.12 24.39
C THR A 174 -0.02 13.34 23.47
N GLY A 175 0.46 12.94 22.29
CA GLY A 175 -0.30 12.14 21.30
C GLY A 175 -0.34 10.64 21.60
N THR A 176 0.47 10.14 22.55
CA THR A 176 0.55 8.72 22.88
C THR A 176 -0.76 8.25 23.53
N LYS A 177 -1.42 7.27 22.93
CA LYS A 177 -2.64 6.68 23.49
C LYS A 177 -2.24 5.66 24.56
N GLN A 178 -2.54 6.00 25.84
CA GLN A 178 -2.19 5.19 27.00
C GLN A 178 -3.45 4.54 27.57
N HIS A 179 -3.47 3.21 27.61
CA HIS A 179 -4.56 2.43 28.19
C HIS A 179 -4.01 1.49 29.27
N MET A 180 -4.76 1.30 30.34
CA MET A 180 -4.44 0.37 31.43
C MET A 180 -5.59 -0.60 31.64
N ILE A 181 -5.28 -1.86 31.90
CA ILE A 181 -6.28 -2.85 32.30
C ILE A 181 -6.62 -2.65 33.77
N ASN A 182 -7.89 -2.40 34.02
CA ASN A 182 -8.42 -2.39 35.38
C ASN A 182 -8.49 -3.85 35.90
N ILE A 183 -7.72 -4.16 36.95
CA ILE A 183 -7.58 -5.54 37.45
C ILE A 183 -8.87 -6.12 38.07
N LYS A 184 -9.83 -5.29 38.42
CA LYS A 184 -11.12 -5.72 38.98
C LYS A 184 -12.16 -6.00 37.91
N THR A 185 -12.25 -5.13 36.91
CA THR A 185 -13.27 -5.19 35.88
C THR A 185 -12.76 -5.84 34.58
N LEU A 186 -11.44 -5.96 34.42
CA LEU A 186 -10.74 -6.40 33.20
C LEU A 186 -11.03 -5.52 31.97
N LEU A 187 -11.55 -4.33 32.20
CA LEU A 187 -11.80 -3.35 31.13
C LEU A 187 -10.57 -2.47 30.93
N SER A 188 -10.40 -2.02 29.72
CA SER A 188 -9.35 -1.06 29.33
C SER A 188 -9.82 0.36 29.64
N GLU A 189 -9.03 1.10 30.40
CA GLU A 189 -9.29 2.50 30.77
C GLU A 189 -8.16 3.38 30.22
N MET A 190 -8.51 4.59 29.75
CA MET A 190 -7.51 5.58 29.36
C MET A 190 -6.85 6.15 30.62
N VAL A 191 -5.51 6.21 30.61
CA VAL A 191 -4.73 6.71 31.75
C VAL A 191 -3.66 7.70 31.28
N GLY A 192 -3.12 8.48 32.22
CA GLY A 192 -1.96 9.35 31.97
C GLY A 192 -0.66 8.71 32.43
N PHE A 193 0.46 9.31 32.04
CA PHE A 193 1.82 8.88 32.34
C PHE A 193 2.07 8.62 33.84
N SER A 194 1.45 9.40 34.71
CA SER A 194 1.58 9.28 36.16
C SER A 194 1.10 7.95 36.76
N LYS A 195 0.35 7.16 35.98
CA LYS A 195 -0.17 5.84 36.41
C LYS A 195 0.80 4.69 36.12
N LEU A 196 1.81 4.91 35.29
CA LEU A 196 2.84 3.92 34.98
C LEU A 196 3.69 3.64 36.21
N LYS A 197 4.00 2.37 36.44
CA LYS A 197 4.89 1.90 37.50
C LYS A 197 5.98 0.99 36.95
N GLU A 198 7.14 1.01 37.59
CA GLU A 198 8.17 0.01 37.34
C GLU A 198 7.63 -1.38 37.73
N GLY A 199 7.93 -2.38 36.91
CA GLY A 199 7.42 -3.74 37.02
C GLY A 199 6.13 -4.01 36.24
N ASP A 200 5.38 -2.97 35.81
CA ASP A 200 4.22 -3.16 34.95
C ASP A 200 4.67 -3.79 33.60
N THR A 201 3.80 -4.66 33.08
CA THR A 201 3.97 -5.18 31.73
C THR A 201 3.27 -4.27 30.74
N ILE A 202 3.94 -3.93 29.64
CA ILE A 202 3.31 -3.13 28.58
C ILE A 202 3.41 -3.84 27.24
N HIS A 203 2.36 -3.63 26.42
CA HIS A 203 2.41 -3.84 24.99
C HIS A 203 2.47 -2.47 24.34
N PHE A 204 3.41 -2.27 23.41
CA PHE A 204 3.63 -0.95 22.82
C PHE A 204 3.71 -1.01 21.32
N VAL A 205 3.30 0.09 20.72
CA VAL A 205 3.40 0.36 19.28
C VAL A 205 4.23 1.62 19.10
N VAL A 206 5.34 1.50 18.38
CA VAL A 206 6.23 2.61 18.05
C VAL A 206 6.37 2.75 16.55
N LYS A 207 6.58 3.97 16.07
CA LYS A 207 6.85 4.22 14.66
C LYS A 207 8.32 3.89 14.36
N LYS A 208 8.54 3.03 13.36
CA LYS A 208 9.89 2.77 12.85
C LYS A 208 10.36 3.93 11.98
N THR A 209 11.62 4.30 12.14
CA THR A 209 12.32 5.25 11.28
C THR A 209 13.28 4.52 10.34
N ALA A 210 13.70 5.19 9.26
CA ALA A 210 14.63 4.64 8.28
C ALA A 210 16.01 4.30 8.88
N ASP A 211 16.44 5.12 9.84
CA ASP A 211 17.66 4.91 10.59
C ASP A 211 17.27 4.41 11.98
N PRO A 212 17.21 3.09 12.20
CA PRO A 212 17.04 2.57 13.55
C PRO A 212 18.18 3.08 14.41
N PRO A 213 17.92 3.46 15.66
CA PRO A 213 18.98 3.88 16.58
C PRO A 213 20.08 2.81 16.57
N ALA A 214 21.32 3.25 16.42
CA ALA A 214 22.46 2.34 16.31
C ALA A 214 22.48 1.38 17.51
N SER A 215 22.59 0.08 17.22
CA SER A 215 22.67 -0.97 18.23
C SER A 215 23.68 -0.58 19.33
N GLY A 216 23.20 -0.38 20.56
CA GLY A 216 24.02 0.01 21.71
C GLY A 216 23.94 1.48 22.14
N LYS A 217 23.26 2.37 21.41
CA LYS A 217 22.90 3.72 21.88
C LYS A 217 21.41 3.77 22.11
N ASN A 218 20.97 4.44 23.21
CA ASN A 218 19.59 4.61 23.63
C ASN A 218 18.62 4.63 22.45
N ASN A 219 17.95 3.49 22.25
CA ASN A 219 16.96 3.30 21.20
C ASN A 219 15.69 4.04 21.62
N ASN A 220 15.69 5.37 21.52
CA ASN A 220 14.52 6.18 21.83
C ASN A 220 13.53 6.07 20.68
N TYR A 221 12.34 5.57 20.99
CA TYR A 221 11.22 5.49 20.07
C TYR A 221 10.06 6.31 20.58
N SER A 222 9.44 7.10 19.74
CA SER A 222 8.18 7.75 20.07
C SER A 222 7.06 6.70 20.09
N ALA A 223 6.41 6.54 21.25
CA ALA A 223 5.32 5.61 21.44
C ALA A 223 4.03 6.19 20.85
N VAL A 224 3.38 5.43 19.95
CA VAL A 224 2.08 5.78 19.38
C VAL A 224 0.95 5.32 20.28
N LYS A 225 1.11 4.10 20.82
CA LYS A 225 0.10 3.47 21.68
C LYS A 225 0.77 2.54 22.69
N ILE A 226 0.28 2.53 23.91
CA ILE A 226 0.66 1.56 24.94
C ILE A 226 -0.58 0.99 25.64
N LEU A 227 -0.53 -0.31 25.93
CA LEU A 227 -1.46 -1.00 26.81
C LEU A 227 -0.69 -1.50 28.01
N ILE A 228 -1.10 -1.08 29.21
CA ILE A 228 -0.45 -1.36 30.47
C ILE A 228 -1.23 -2.45 31.19
N ILE A 229 -0.53 -3.49 31.63
CA ILE A 229 -1.04 -4.53 32.49
C ILE A 229 -0.32 -4.35 33.84
N PRO A 230 -1.00 -3.87 34.90
CA PRO A 230 -0.38 -3.65 36.20
C PRO A 230 0.26 -4.93 36.71
N GLN A 231 1.43 -4.82 37.36
CA GLN A 231 2.12 -5.98 37.93
C GLN A 231 1.25 -6.73 38.96
N GLU A 232 0.34 -6.04 39.66
CA GLU A 232 -0.59 -6.61 40.61
C GLU A 232 -1.53 -7.66 40.00
N TYR A 233 -1.74 -7.64 38.67
CA TYR A 233 -2.53 -8.65 37.97
C TYR A 233 -1.89 -10.04 38.03
N PHE A 234 -0.56 -10.11 38.14
CA PHE A 234 0.21 -11.35 38.17
C PHE A 234 0.58 -11.83 39.57
N ILE A 235 0.33 -11.00 40.59
CA ILE A 235 0.59 -11.33 42.00
C ILE A 235 -0.72 -11.84 42.59
N LYS A 236 -0.78 -13.14 42.83
CA LYS A 236 -1.87 -13.78 43.58
C LYS A 236 -1.45 -13.98 45.01
#